data_bc55eb8e00f584a2c751d9786b6c3cd5
#
_entry.id   bc55eb8e00f584a2c751d9786b6c3cd5
#
_cell.length_a   1.000
_cell.length_b   1.000
_cell.length_c   1.000
_cell.angle_alpha   90.00
_cell.angle_beta   90.00
_cell.angle_gamma   90.00
#
_symmetry.space_group_name_H-M   'P 1'
#
loop_
_entity.id
_entity.type
_entity.pdbx_description
1 polymer ?
#
loop_
_entity_poly.entity_id
_entity_poly.type
_entity_poly.pdbx_seq_one_letter_code
_entity_poly.pdbx_strand_id
1 'polypeptide(L)'
;MKKSIGILILFSFQILGAQKIVEKTITNNQDTAVLIDATNCFALTIVTSTTNKVVVEAKMAGEYGNDLALNIHEEGSTLLIDTNFNPNFVVPNDKLAAHKTISVALQISVPENLKVSVYGTYCNVTASGFYKTLDIALNDGKCILNNVEYTTTVHTQSGAIELFTKAAAVDAVSNYGKVVSDKILKSGTYFNLNTITGNIHIYKTK
;
A
#
# COMPACT_ATOMS: atom_id res chain seq x y z
N MET A 1 -38.25 55.58 11.81
CA MET A 1 -37.07 54.89 12.26
C MET A 1 -36.96 53.56 11.48
N LYS A 2 -36.14 53.46 10.42
CA LYS A 2 -35.93 52.24 9.63
C LYS A 2 -34.71 51.58 10.17
N LYS A 3 -34.85 50.38 10.73
CA LYS A 3 -33.72 49.52 11.18
C LYS A 3 -33.23 48.75 9.97
N SER A 4 -32.04 49.06 9.47
CA SER A 4 -31.32 48.26 8.47
C SER A 4 -30.62 47.10 9.18
N ILE A 5 -31.07 45.89 8.87
CA ILE A 5 -30.40 44.64 9.30
C ILE A 5 -29.34 44.35 8.26
N GLY A 6 -28.06 44.56 8.62
CA GLY A 6 -26.92 44.13 7.81
C GLY A 6 -26.71 42.64 7.95
N ILE A 7 -26.92 41.88 6.87
CA ILE A 7 -26.58 40.46 6.79
C ILE A 7 -25.09 40.34 6.54
N LEU A 8 -24.34 39.92 7.58
CA LEU A 8 -22.93 39.59 7.48
C LEU A 8 -22.80 38.15 6.91
N ILE A 9 -22.55 38.05 5.61
CA ILE A 9 -22.29 36.79 4.95
C ILE A 9 -20.84 36.38 5.28
N LEU A 10 -20.69 35.44 6.20
CA LEU A 10 -19.41 34.80 6.51
C LEU A 10 -19.06 33.84 5.35
N PHE A 11 -18.21 34.29 4.44
CA PHE A 11 -17.61 33.43 3.42
C PHE A 11 -16.59 32.54 4.12
N SER A 12 -16.97 31.28 4.47
CA SER A 12 -16.04 30.27 4.89
C SER A 12 -15.25 29.80 3.65
N PHE A 13 -14.04 30.30 3.50
CA PHE A 13 -13.08 29.74 2.53
C PHE A 13 -12.74 28.31 2.96
N GLN A 14 -13.36 27.34 2.30
CA GLN A 14 -12.95 25.94 2.34
C GLN A 14 -11.63 25.86 1.56
N ILE A 15 -10.51 25.77 2.29
CA ILE A 15 -9.22 25.43 1.69
C ILE A 15 -9.31 23.94 1.32
N LEU A 16 -9.80 23.64 0.13
CA LEU A 16 -9.70 22.33 -0.49
C LEU A 16 -8.21 22.12 -0.81
N GLY A 17 -7.51 21.40 0.05
CA GLY A 17 -6.18 20.93 -0.25
C GLY A 17 -6.24 20.13 -1.56
N ALA A 18 -5.55 20.59 -2.60
CA ALA A 18 -5.56 19.96 -3.90
C ALA A 18 -4.88 18.59 -3.78
N GLN A 19 -5.67 17.52 -3.80
CA GLN A 19 -5.18 16.15 -3.91
C GLN A 19 -4.99 15.82 -5.39
N LYS A 20 -3.77 15.44 -5.77
CA LYS A 20 -3.46 14.96 -7.11
C LYS A 20 -3.80 13.48 -7.19
N ILE A 21 -4.66 13.11 -8.13
CA ILE A 21 -5.00 11.71 -8.42
C ILE A 21 -4.43 11.38 -9.80
N VAL A 22 -3.68 10.31 -9.88
CA VAL A 22 -3.10 9.78 -11.12
C VAL A 22 -3.53 8.33 -11.27
N GLU A 23 -4.14 8.00 -12.41
CA GLU A 23 -4.50 6.63 -12.76
C GLU A 23 -3.72 6.20 -14.02
N LYS A 24 -3.16 5.00 -13.97
CA LYS A 24 -2.50 4.37 -15.12
C LYS A 24 -3.01 2.94 -15.28
N THR A 25 -3.28 2.55 -16.51
CA THR A 25 -3.69 1.18 -16.88
C THR A 25 -2.71 0.62 -17.89
N ILE A 26 -2.20 -0.59 -17.61
CA ILE A 26 -1.24 -1.29 -18.46
C ILE A 26 -1.79 -2.68 -18.75
N THR A 27 -1.74 -3.09 -20.00
CA THR A 27 -2.06 -4.47 -20.38
C THR A 27 -0.89 -5.36 -19.99
N ASN A 28 -1.14 -6.37 -19.17
CA ASN A 28 -0.12 -7.30 -18.75
C ASN A 28 0.13 -8.35 -19.84
N ASN A 29 1.39 -8.54 -20.20
CA ASN A 29 1.81 -9.70 -20.98
C ASN A 29 1.96 -10.89 -20.04
N GLN A 30 1.59 -12.07 -20.48
CA GLN A 30 1.64 -13.31 -19.67
C GLN A 30 3.06 -13.50 -19.08
N ASP A 31 3.11 -13.92 -17.81
CA ASP A 31 4.34 -14.17 -17.02
C ASP A 31 5.10 -12.94 -16.50
N THR A 32 4.49 -11.77 -16.50
CA THR A 32 5.10 -10.56 -15.92
C THR A 32 5.04 -10.63 -14.39
N ALA A 33 6.14 -10.37 -13.71
CA ALA A 33 6.16 -10.10 -12.27
C ALA A 33 5.85 -8.62 -12.02
N VAL A 34 5.30 -8.29 -10.86
CA VAL A 34 5.05 -6.90 -10.44
C VAL A 34 5.89 -6.60 -9.21
N LEU A 35 6.71 -5.57 -9.30
CA LEU A 35 7.52 -5.05 -8.21
C LEU A 35 7.00 -3.66 -7.82
N ILE A 36 6.64 -3.49 -6.55
CA ILE A 36 6.09 -2.25 -6.03
C ILE A 36 7.05 -1.67 -5.00
N ASP A 37 7.61 -0.51 -5.28
CA ASP A 37 8.35 0.28 -4.31
C ASP A 37 7.41 1.27 -3.63
N ALA A 38 7.02 0.94 -2.40
CA ALA A 38 6.14 1.73 -1.55
C ALA A 38 6.90 2.57 -0.52
N THR A 39 8.20 2.84 -0.74
CA THR A 39 9.05 3.58 0.21
C THR A 39 8.50 4.96 0.55
N ASN A 40 7.92 5.64 -0.43
CA ASN A 40 7.32 6.97 -0.26
C ASN A 40 5.80 6.92 0.04
N CYS A 41 5.23 5.73 0.25
CA CYS A 41 3.81 5.55 0.48
C CYS A 41 3.52 5.38 1.97
N PHE A 42 2.43 5.99 2.47
CA PHE A 42 1.91 5.70 3.79
C PHE A 42 0.87 4.56 3.78
N ALA A 43 0.25 4.32 2.62
CA ALA A 43 -0.74 3.27 2.44
C ALA A 43 -0.66 2.65 1.04
N LEU A 44 -0.79 1.34 0.98
CA LEU A 44 -0.84 0.55 -0.25
C LEU A 44 -1.95 -0.49 -0.13
N THR A 45 -2.87 -0.48 -1.09
CA THR A 45 -3.89 -1.52 -1.22
C THR A 45 -3.65 -2.28 -2.52
N ILE A 46 -3.53 -3.61 -2.44
CA ILE A 46 -3.33 -4.48 -3.60
C ILE A 46 -4.45 -5.50 -3.64
N VAL A 47 -5.11 -5.58 -4.79
CA VAL A 47 -6.16 -6.55 -5.06
C VAL A 47 -5.88 -7.28 -6.36
N THR A 48 -6.34 -8.52 -6.50
CA THR A 48 -6.30 -9.20 -7.79
C THR A 48 -7.62 -9.04 -8.55
N SER A 49 -7.56 -9.12 -9.86
CA SER A 49 -8.72 -9.09 -10.74
C SER A 49 -8.61 -10.16 -11.83
N THR A 50 -9.74 -10.56 -12.38
CA THR A 50 -9.81 -11.53 -13.49
C THR A 50 -9.43 -10.93 -14.85
N THR A 51 -9.15 -9.63 -14.90
CA THR A 51 -8.70 -8.94 -16.13
C THR A 51 -7.20 -9.10 -16.31
N ASN A 52 -6.70 -9.01 -17.53
CA ASN A 52 -5.26 -9.02 -17.80
C ASN A 52 -4.64 -7.60 -17.73
N LYS A 53 -5.19 -6.71 -16.92
CA LYS A 53 -4.72 -5.33 -16.79
C LYS A 53 -4.20 -5.06 -15.40
N VAL A 54 -3.08 -4.38 -15.32
CA VAL A 54 -2.61 -3.74 -14.10
C VAL A 54 -3.15 -2.31 -14.09
N VAL A 55 -3.94 -1.99 -13.06
CA VAL A 55 -4.49 -0.65 -12.83
C VAL A 55 -3.87 -0.08 -11.57
N VAL A 56 -3.28 1.09 -11.67
CA VAL A 56 -2.63 1.78 -10.56
C VAL A 56 -3.27 3.14 -10.40
N GLU A 57 -3.84 3.39 -9.23
CA GLU A 57 -4.32 4.70 -8.79
C GLU A 57 -3.39 5.22 -7.69
N ALA A 58 -2.83 6.42 -7.87
CA ALA A 58 -2.03 7.10 -6.88
C ALA A 58 -2.73 8.38 -6.43
N LYS A 59 -2.97 8.48 -5.12
CA LYS A 59 -3.45 9.69 -4.46
C LYS A 59 -2.28 10.37 -3.77
N MET A 60 -1.91 11.54 -4.25
CA MET A 60 -0.77 12.31 -3.77
C MET A 60 -1.26 13.62 -3.16
N ALA A 61 -0.88 13.87 -1.93
CA ALA A 61 -1.28 15.06 -1.18
C ALA A 61 -0.07 15.64 -0.40
N GLY A 62 -0.29 16.80 0.20
CA GLY A 62 0.77 17.54 0.90
C GLY A 62 1.37 18.63 0.01
N GLU A 63 2.27 19.42 0.60
CA GLU A 63 2.81 20.61 -0.07
C GLU A 63 3.62 20.30 -1.33
N TYR A 64 4.23 19.11 -1.40
CA TYR A 64 4.96 18.63 -2.56
C TYR A 64 4.19 17.57 -3.39
N GLY A 65 2.90 17.41 -3.14
CA GLY A 65 2.08 16.42 -3.85
C GLY A 65 2.10 16.60 -5.38
N ASN A 66 2.18 17.84 -5.86
CA ASN A 66 2.25 18.13 -7.29
C ASN A 66 3.60 17.80 -7.92
N ASP A 67 4.67 17.75 -7.11
CA ASP A 67 6.03 17.46 -7.55
C ASP A 67 6.33 15.95 -7.56
N LEU A 68 5.41 15.13 -7.06
CA LEU A 68 5.49 13.68 -7.12
C LEU A 68 4.97 13.15 -8.46
N ALA A 69 5.57 12.07 -8.93
CA ALA A 69 5.16 11.33 -10.11
C ALA A 69 4.93 9.84 -9.77
N LEU A 70 3.90 9.26 -10.38
CA LEU A 70 3.73 7.82 -10.46
C LEU A 70 4.54 7.32 -11.67
N ASN A 71 5.56 6.52 -11.41
CA ASN A 71 6.38 5.88 -12.43
C ASN A 71 5.95 4.43 -12.59
N ILE A 72 5.85 3.99 -13.82
CA ILE A 72 5.63 2.60 -14.17
C ILE A 72 6.47 2.29 -15.41
N HIS A 73 7.37 1.34 -15.28
CA HIS A 73 8.26 0.91 -16.37
C HIS A 73 8.47 -0.59 -16.34
N GLU A 74 8.74 -1.14 -17.51
CA GLU A 74 9.03 -2.56 -17.67
C GLU A 74 10.55 -2.76 -17.73
N GLU A 75 11.06 -3.67 -16.91
CA GLU A 75 12.42 -4.16 -16.94
C GLU A 75 12.41 -5.67 -17.19
N GLY A 76 12.68 -6.08 -18.41
CA GLY A 76 12.56 -7.48 -18.83
C GLY A 76 11.13 -8.00 -18.66
N SER A 77 10.92 -8.97 -17.78
CA SER A 77 9.60 -9.53 -17.45
C SER A 77 9.04 -8.97 -16.13
N THR A 78 9.52 -7.83 -15.65
CA THR A 78 9.07 -7.23 -14.40
C THR A 78 8.51 -5.84 -14.65
N LEU A 79 7.29 -5.59 -14.16
CA LEU A 79 6.68 -4.28 -14.13
C LEU A 79 7.04 -3.61 -12.79
N LEU A 80 7.79 -2.53 -12.88
CA LEU A 80 8.20 -1.71 -11.72
C LEU A 80 7.20 -0.59 -11.52
N ILE A 81 6.70 -0.43 -10.30
CA ILE A 81 5.77 0.62 -9.89
C ILE A 81 6.37 1.34 -8.70
N ASP A 82 6.61 2.64 -8.85
CA ASP A 82 7.11 3.50 -7.77
C ASP A 82 6.48 4.89 -7.80
N THR A 83 6.67 5.64 -6.71
CA THR A 83 6.34 7.05 -6.62
C THR A 83 7.56 7.83 -6.16
N ASN A 84 8.03 8.73 -7.01
CA ASN A 84 9.20 9.56 -6.74
C ASN A 84 8.95 11.02 -7.09
N PHE A 85 9.83 11.90 -6.64
CA PHE A 85 9.84 13.27 -7.11
C PHE A 85 10.15 13.35 -8.60
N ASN A 86 9.54 14.32 -9.28
CA ASN A 86 9.89 14.63 -10.66
C ASN A 86 11.39 14.92 -10.78
N PRO A 87 12.09 14.49 -11.84
CA PRO A 87 13.53 14.66 -11.98
C PRO A 87 14.02 16.12 -11.89
N ASN A 88 13.15 17.07 -12.21
CA ASN A 88 13.45 18.50 -12.16
C ASN A 88 13.11 19.13 -10.79
N PHE A 89 12.63 18.37 -9.84
CA PHE A 89 12.29 18.88 -8.51
C PHE A 89 13.57 19.17 -7.72
N VAL A 90 13.70 20.41 -7.28
CA VAL A 90 14.77 20.84 -6.39
C VAL A 90 14.16 21.08 -5.02
N VAL A 91 14.64 20.34 -4.02
CA VAL A 91 14.20 20.55 -2.63
C VAL A 91 14.58 21.97 -2.21
N PRO A 92 13.61 22.84 -1.86
CA PRO A 92 13.91 24.20 -1.41
C PRO A 92 14.78 24.15 -0.15
N ASN A 93 15.90 24.88 -0.18
CA ASN A 93 16.80 25.00 0.97
C ASN A 93 16.35 26.14 1.89
N ASP A 94 15.13 26.04 2.43
CA ASP A 94 14.60 26.99 3.40
C ASP A 94 14.29 26.29 4.73
N LYS A 95 14.22 27.07 5.83
CA LYS A 95 13.91 26.54 7.15
C LYS A 95 12.49 25.96 7.25
N LEU A 96 11.59 26.34 6.34
CA LEU A 96 10.20 25.85 6.27
C LEU A 96 10.11 24.51 5.55
N ALA A 97 11.09 24.15 4.70
CA ALA A 97 11.12 22.89 3.98
C ALA A 97 11.12 21.67 4.91
N ALA A 98 11.68 21.79 6.11
CA ALA A 98 11.74 20.71 7.10
C ALA A 98 10.36 20.31 7.69
N HIS A 99 9.33 21.14 7.51
CA HIS A 99 7.98 20.89 8.00
C HIS A 99 6.99 20.48 6.91
N LYS A 100 7.44 20.42 5.67
CA LYS A 100 6.58 20.07 4.54
C LYS A 100 6.41 18.56 4.45
N THR A 101 5.15 18.13 4.39
CA THR A 101 4.78 16.71 4.37
C THR A 101 4.36 16.29 2.97
N ILE A 102 4.65 15.05 2.64
CA ILE A 102 4.07 14.33 1.51
C ILE A 102 3.21 13.19 2.03
N SER A 103 2.15 12.89 1.30
CA SER A 103 1.25 11.80 1.62
C SER A 103 0.87 11.09 0.32
N VAL A 104 1.30 9.84 0.18
CA VAL A 104 1.03 9.02 -1.01
C VAL A 104 0.29 7.76 -0.60
N ALA A 105 -0.88 7.54 -1.20
CA ALA A 105 -1.61 6.29 -1.11
C ALA A 105 -1.72 5.66 -2.51
N LEU A 106 -1.39 4.37 -2.61
CA LEU A 106 -1.52 3.58 -3.82
C LEU A 106 -2.66 2.58 -3.70
N GLN A 107 -3.45 2.46 -4.76
CA GLN A 107 -4.38 1.37 -4.97
C GLN A 107 -3.99 0.65 -6.27
N ILE A 108 -3.69 -0.63 -6.18
CA ILE A 108 -3.18 -1.42 -7.30
C ILE A 108 -4.06 -2.64 -7.50
N SER A 109 -4.59 -2.80 -8.71
CA SER A 109 -5.26 -4.01 -9.15
C SER A 109 -4.36 -4.74 -10.14
N VAL A 110 -4.04 -6.01 -9.86
CA VAL A 110 -3.20 -6.84 -10.72
C VAL A 110 -4.00 -8.06 -11.21
N PRO A 111 -3.66 -8.63 -12.36
CA PRO A 111 -4.19 -9.94 -12.77
C PRO A 111 -3.95 -11.02 -11.71
N GLU A 112 -4.89 -11.97 -11.61
CA GLU A 112 -4.70 -13.17 -10.79
C GLU A 112 -3.48 -13.99 -11.25
N ASN A 113 -2.92 -14.78 -10.32
CA ASN A 113 -1.80 -15.69 -10.57
C ASN A 113 -0.48 -15.03 -10.99
N LEU A 114 -0.27 -13.75 -10.65
CA LEU A 114 1.02 -13.09 -10.82
C LEU A 114 1.92 -13.24 -9.58
N LYS A 115 3.22 -13.06 -9.81
CA LYS A 115 4.19 -12.82 -8.75
C LYS A 115 4.19 -11.35 -8.42
N VAL A 116 3.96 -11.02 -7.15
CA VAL A 116 3.94 -9.62 -6.68
C VAL A 116 4.92 -9.49 -5.52
N SER A 117 5.81 -8.51 -5.61
CA SER A 117 6.75 -8.15 -4.55
C SER A 117 6.57 -6.70 -4.14
N VAL A 118 6.58 -6.43 -2.84
CA VAL A 118 6.37 -5.11 -2.24
C VAL A 118 7.51 -4.80 -1.30
N TYR A 119 8.08 -3.60 -1.44
CA TYR A 119 9.03 -3.04 -0.49
C TYR A 119 8.51 -1.72 0.03
N GLY A 120 8.64 -1.49 1.34
CA GLY A 120 8.21 -0.24 1.96
C GLY A 120 8.95 0.06 3.25
N THR A 121 9.02 1.35 3.60
CA THR A 121 9.66 1.79 4.84
C THR A 121 8.62 1.95 5.95
N TYR A 122 7.66 2.86 5.77
CA TYR A 122 6.59 3.18 6.73
C TYR A 122 5.21 3.06 6.09
N CYS A 123 4.95 1.96 5.42
CA CYS A 123 3.75 1.78 4.61
C CYS A 123 2.78 0.79 5.26
N ASN A 124 1.51 1.17 5.38
CA ASN A 124 0.44 0.24 5.73
C ASN A 124 -0.02 -0.48 4.46
N VAL A 125 0.19 -1.78 4.40
CA VAL A 125 -0.14 -2.62 3.25
C VAL A 125 -1.39 -3.44 3.55
N THR A 126 -2.36 -3.40 2.64
CA THR A 126 -3.51 -4.30 2.64
C THR A 126 -3.53 -5.09 1.34
N ALA A 127 -3.53 -6.40 1.42
CA ALA A 127 -3.57 -7.28 0.25
C ALA A 127 -4.74 -8.27 0.31
N SER A 128 -5.34 -8.54 -0.86
CA SER A 128 -6.40 -9.56 -0.98
C SER A 128 -6.42 -10.16 -2.39
N GLY A 129 -6.82 -11.44 -2.49
CA GLY A 129 -7.01 -12.13 -3.76
C GLY A 129 -6.04 -13.28 -4.02
N PHE A 130 -5.82 -13.61 -5.30
CA PHE A 130 -5.17 -14.82 -5.78
C PHE A 130 -3.82 -14.49 -6.43
N TYR A 131 -2.72 -14.69 -5.70
CA TYR A 131 -1.35 -14.43 -6.18
C TYR A 131 -0.63 -15.76 -6.43
N LYS A 132 0.20 -15.85 -7.46
CA LYS A 132 1.12 -16.98 -7.59
C LYS A 132 2.11 -17.01 -6.42
N THR A 133 2.69 -15.86 -6.12
CA THR A 133 3.44 -15.57 -4.89
C THR A 133 3.21 -14.10 -4.52
N LEU A 134 3.12 -13.83 -3.22
CA LEU A 134 3.08 -12.47 -2.69
C LEU A 134 4.18 -12.31 -1.65
N ASP A 135 5.16 -11.46 -1.92
CA ASP A 135 6.29 -11.19 -1.03
C ASP A 135 6.23 -9.74 -0.57
N ILE A 136 6.14 -9.52 0.74
CA ILE A 136 6.03 -8.18 1.34
C ILE A 136 7.16 -7.99 2.34
N ALA A 137 7.98 -6.96 2.13
CA ALA A 137 9.05 -6.57 3.03
C ALA A 137 8.89 -5.11 3.48
N LEU A 138 8.69 -4.89 4.80
CA LEU A 138 8.48 -3.58 5.40
C LEU A 138 9.46 -3.37 6.55
N ASN A 139 9.93 -2.14 6.74
CA ASN A 139 10.62 -1.80 7.99
C ASN A 139 9.58 -1.60 9.10
N ASP A 140 8.56 -0.76 8.87
CA ASP A 140 7.49 -0.48 9.78
C ASP A 140 6.17 -0.33 9.00
N GLY A 141 5.06 -0.20 9.73
CA GLY A 141 3.73 -0.17 9.14
C GLY A 141 3.01 -1.51 9.30
N LYS A 142 1.72 -1.48 9.15
CA LYS A 142 0.85 -2.63 9.34
C LYS A 142 0.67 -3.39 8.04
N CYS A 143 0.82 -4.72 8.08
CA CYS A 143 0.49 -5.59 6.96
C CYS A 143 -0.81 -6.35 7.26
N ILE A 144 -1.83 -6.17 6.44
CA ILE A 144 -3.13 -6.82 6.55
C ILE A 144 -3.35 -7.71 5.32
N LEU A 145 -3.52 -9.00 5.56
CA LEU A 145 -3.80 -10.01 4.54
C LEU A 145 -5.24 -10.48 4.68
N ASN A 146 -6.08 -10.16 3.70
CA ASN A 146 -7.50 -10.50 3.71
C ASN A 146 -7.82 -11.56 2.64
N ASN A 147 -8.05 -12.81 3.04
CA ASN A 147 -8.38 -13.91 2.11
C ASN A 147 -7.41 -13.97 0.91
N VAL A 148 -6.12 -13.92 1.21
CA VAL A 148 -5.06 -14.12 0.23
C VAL A 148 -4.89 -15.62 0.03
N GLU A 149 -4.72 -16.05 -1.22
CA GLU A 149 -4.55 -17.45 -1.58
C GLU A 149 -3.14 -17.74 -2.11
N TYR A 150 -2.75 -19.03 -2.07
CA TYR A 150 -1.45 -19.61 -2.47
C TYR A 150 -0.32 -19.28 -1.50
N THR A 151 0.84 -18.83 -2.00
CA THR A 151 2.04 -18.65 -1.16
C THR A 151 2.29 -17.17 -0.88
N THR A 152 2.38 -16.84 0.40
CA THR A 152 2.65 -15.46 0.84
C THR A 152 3.76 -15.44 1.88
N THR A 153 4.73 -14.56 1.68
CA THR A 153 5.80 -14.27 2.64
C THR A 153 5.71 -12.82 3.08
N VAL A 154 5.73 -12.57 4.38
CA VAL A 154 5.76 -11.23 4.96
C VAL A 154 6.91 -11.12 5.93
N HIS A 155 7.74 -10.10 5.73
CA HIS A 155 8.79 -9.69 6.65
C HIS A 155 8.59 -8.26 7.10
N THR A 156 8.56 -8.01 8.42
CA THR A 156 8.58 -6.66 8.97
C THR A 156 9.65 -6.54 10.05
N GLN A 157 10.20 -5.34 10.28
CA GLN A 157 11.05 -5.11 11.47
C GLN A 157 10.20 -4.82 12.70
N SER A 158 9.33 -3.81 12.63
CA SER A 158 8.48 -3.39 13.75
C SER A 158 6.98 -3.42 13.45
N GLY A 159 6.60 -3.57 12.17
CA GLY A 159 5.22 -3.57 11.74
C GLY A 159 4.43 -4.78 12.22
N ALA A 160 3.18 -4.56 12.60
CA ALA A 160 2.26 -5.64 12.94
C ALA A 160 1.73 -6.34 11.68
N ILE A 161 1.51 -7.68 11.80
CA ILE A 161 0.94 -8.49 10.73
C ILE A 161 -0.42 -9.03 11.19
N GLU A 162 -1.44 -8.81 10.39
CA GLU A 162 -2.79 -9.36 10.59
C GLU A 162 -3.19 -10.23 9.39
N LEU A 163 -3.48 -11.48 9.67
CA LEU A 163 -3.94 -12.45 8.65
C LEU A 163 -5.40 -12.83 8.92
N PHE A 164 -6.25 -12.65 7.93
CA PHE A 164 -7.63 -13.09 7.91
C PHE A 164 -7.79 -14.20 6.87
N THR A 165 -8.02 -15.45 7.30
CA THR A 165 -8.12 -16.62 6.41
C THR A 165 -9.11 -17.66 6.93
N LYS A 166 -9.68 -18.46 6.03
CA LYS A 166 -10.55 -19.59 6.39
C LYS A 166 -9.73 -20.82 6.79
N ALA A 167 -8.71 -21.11 6.01
CA ALA A 167 -7.84 -22.26 6.19
C ALA A 167 -6.48 -21.99 5.53
N ALA A 168 -5.39 -22.36 6.19
CA ALA A 168 -4.02 -22.21 5.68
C ALA A 168 -3.04 -23.05 6.50
N ALA A 169 -1.86 -23.32 5.92
CA ALA A 169 -0.66 -23.65 6.66
C ALA A 169 0.06 -22.33 6.98
N VAL A 170 0.35 -22.05 8.25
CA VAL A 170 0.97 -20.80 8.68
C VAL A 170 2.19 -21.06 9.53
N ASP A 171 3.33 -20.52 9.10
CA ASP A 171 4.52 -20.35 9.92
C ASP A 171 4.60 -18.89 10.34
N ALA A 172 4.52 -18.61 11.64
CA ALA A 172 4.50 -17.26 12.17
C ALA A 172 5.51 -17.12 13.30
N VAL A 173 6.43 -16.17 13.15
CA VAL A 173 7.49 -15.90 14.13
C VAL A 173 7.57 -14.41 14.42
N SER A 174 7.52 -14.05 15.70
CA SER A 174 7.90 -12.73 16.17
C SER A 174 8.99 -12.88 17.23
N ASN A 175 10.14 -12.21 17.04
CA ASN A 175 11.28 -12.38 17.95
C ASN A 175 11.02 -11.73 19.32
N TYR A 176 10.37 -10.57 19.36
CA TYR A 176 10.12 -9.79 20.58
C TYR A 176 8.66 -9.44 20.80
N GLY A 177 7.78 -9.64 19.81
CA GLY A 177 6.34 -9.42 19.90
C GLY A 177 5.59 -10.70 20.27
N LYS A 178 4.29 -10.68 20.05
CA LYS A 178 3.38 -11.80 20.35
C LYS A 178 2.81 -12.36 19.06
N VAL A 179 2.66 -13.69 19.01
CA VAL A 179 1.88 -14.39 17.97
C VAL A 179 0.60 -14.90 18.62
N VAL A 180 -0.54 -14.43 18.11
CA VAL A 180 -1.88 -14.84 18.54
C VAL A 180 -2.63 -15.41 17.34
N SER A 181 -3.15 -16.63 17.47
CA SER A 181 -3.83 -17.32 16.39
C SER A 181 -5.11 -17.96 16.84
N ASP A 182 -6.16 -17.76 16.05
CA ASP A 182 -7.35 -18.61 16.09
C ASP A 182 -7.00 -20.01 15.60
N LYS A 183 -7.84 -20.99 15.94
CA LYS A 183 -7.73 -22.35 15.41
C LYS A 183 -8.24 -22.37 13.97
N ILE A 184 -7.33 -22.37 13.01
CA ILE A 184 -7.62 -22.48 11.57
C ILE A 184 -7.41 -23.91 11.06
N LEU A 185 -8.11 -24.25 9.99
CA LEU A 185 -7.91 -25.53 9.30
C LEU A 185 -6.70 -25.45 8.36
N LYS A 186 -6.02 -26.56 8.14
CA LYS A 186 -4.95 -26.62 7.14
C LYS A 186 -5.53 -26.69 5.73
N SER A 187 -4.90 -25.97 4.79
CA SER A 187 -5.20 -26.01 3.36
C SER A 187 -3.90 -25.98 2.55
N GLY A 188 -4.02 -25.89 1.22
CA GLY A 188 -2.86 -25.69 0.32
C GLY A 188 -2.31 -24.27 0.30
N THR A 189 -3.00 -23.31 0.91
CA THR A 189 -2.50 -21.93 1.07
C THR A 189 -1.45 -21.90 2.17
N TYR A 190 -0.31 -21.25 1.91
CA TYR A 190 0.82 -21.19 2.83
C TYR A 190 1.24 -19.75 3.12
N PHE A 191 1.39 -19.44 4.40
CA PHE A 191 1.89 -18.16 4.88
C PHE A 191 3.17 -18.33 5.69
N ASN A 192 4.19 -17.53 5.36
CA ASN A 192 5.41 -17.36 6.14
C ASN A 192 5.46 -15.93 6.67
N LEU A 193 5.14 -15.73 7.94
CA LEU A 193 4.97 -14.42 8.57
C LEU A 193 6.07 -14.19 9.60
N ASN A 194 6.92 -13.20 9.36
CA ASN A 194 8.05 -12.91 10.22
C ASN A 194 8.09 -11.44 10.60
N THR A 195 8.26 -11.16 11.88
CA THR A 195 8.52 -9.81 12.39
C THR A 195 9.57 -9.83 13.50
N ILE A 196 10.32 -8.75 13.67
CA ILE A 196 11.29 -8.65 14.76
C ILE A 196 10.60 -8.21 16.03
N THR A 197 9.92 -7.06 16.04
CA THR A 197 9.29 -6.49 17.25
C THR A 197 7.76 -6.38 17.17
N GLY A 198 7.19 -6.54 15.96
CA GLY A 198 5.75 -6.45 15.74
C GLY A 198 4.99 -7.64 16.31
N ASN A 199 3.68 -7.48 16.43
CA ASN A 199 2.78 -8.58 16.77
C ASN A 199 2.21 -9.23 15.51
N ILE A 200 1.93 -10.53 15.60
CA ILE A 200 1.24 -11.27 14.53
C ILE A 200 -0.10 -11.76 15.08
N HIS A 201 -1.19 -11.41 14.40
CA HIS A 201 -2.52 -11.87 14.72
C HIS A 201 -3.13 -12.63 13.55
N ILE A 202 -3.60 -13.84 13.80
CA ILE A 202 -4.21 -14.72 12.80
C ILE A 202 -5.66 -14.94 13.20
N TYR A 203 -6.57 -14.49 12.33
CA TYR A 203 -8.01 -14.54 12.54
C TYR A 203 -8.66 -15.51 11.58
N LYS A 204 -9.55 -16.34 12.11
CA LYS A 204 -10.38 -17.21 11.29
C LYS A 204 -11.56 -16.43 10.72
N THR A 205 -11.68 -16.43 9.39
CA THR A 205 -12.87 -15.93 8.69
C THR A 205 -13.93 -17.02 8.53
N LYS A 206 -15.18 -16.60 8.27
CA LYS A 206 -16.31 -17.52 8.08
C LYS A 206 -16.33 -18.15 6.69
#